data_e5ecaf8546068f8e1f121b62696442b0
#
_entry.id   e5ecaf8546068f8e1f121b62696442b0
#
_cell.length_a   1.000
_cell.length_b   1.000
_cell.length_c   1.000
_cell.angle_alpha   90.00
_cell.angle_beta   90.00
_cell.angle_gamma   90.00
#
_symmetry.space_group_name_H-M   'P 1'
#
loop_
_entity.id
_entity.type
_entity.pdbx_description
1 polymer ?
#
loop_
_entity_poly.entity_id
_entity_poly.type
_entity_poly.pdbx_seq_one_letter_code
_entity_poly.pdbx_strand_id
1 'polypeptide(L)'
;EIMPVAATLIDVDADGDGGVVAWMDGTVMKVSTQTPGKQVIAATSCQEMFMIKSNLISIDFSNLDTSNVINMSHMFEGCTRMTALDLTHLDTQNVTNMSHMFLACIGLTNLDLTPLDTSNVTNMDSMFGYCNGLTNLDLTTLDTQNVTRMGSMFSGCSGLTNLDLTHLDASKVTDMSY
;
A
#
# COMPACT_ATOMS: atom_id res chain seq x y z
N GLU A 1 -3.09 10.89 18.18
CA GLU A 1 -3.71 10.14 19.31
C GLU A 1 -2.61 9.58 20.22
N ILE A 2 -2.92 9.47 21.52
CA ILE A 2 -2.01 8.84 22.49
C ILE A 2 -2.40 7.37 22.62
N MET A 3 -1.43 6.48 22.55
CA MET A 3 -1.64 5.04 22.66
C MET A 3 -2.28 4.68 24.01
N PRO A 4 -3.31 3.81 24.04
CA PRO A 4 -3.85 3.30 25.29
C PRO A 4 -2.81 2.49 26.08
N VAL A 5 -2.81 2.61 27.42
CA VAL A 5 -1.86 1.93 28.32
C VAL A 5 -1.83 0.40 28.15
N ALA A 6 -2.91 -0.20 27.64
CA ALA A 6 -3.05 -1.63 27.43
C ALA A 6 -2.72 -2.09 25.99
N ALA A 7 -2.30 -1.19 25.10
CA ALA A 7 -1.96 -1.56 23.73
C ALA A 7 -0.63 -2.32 23.66
N THR A 8 -0.55 -3.31 22.77
CA THR A 8 0.72 -3.97 22.48
C THR A 8 1.54 -3.02 21.59
N LEU A 9 2.67 -2.58 22.09
CA LEU A 9 3.64 -1.77 21.37
C LEU A 9 4.28 -2.58 20.25
N ILE A 10 4.28 -1.99 19.06
CA ILE A 10 5.20 -2.36 17.99
C ILE A 10 6.06 -1.12 17.79
N ASP A 11 7.32 -1.20 18.18
CA ASP A 11 8.31 -0.19 17.87
C ASP A 11 8.55 -0.26 16.35
N VAL A 12 8.28 0.84 15.65
CA VAL A 12 8.33 0.88 14.18
C VAL A 12 9.48 1.76 13.67
N ASP A 13 10.23 2.40 14.57
CA ASP A 13 11.50 3.03 14.26
C ASP A 13 12.69 2.13 14.70
N ALA A 14 13.87 2.45 14.22
CA ALA A 14 15.03 1.57 14.40
C ALA A 14 15.81 1.83 15.69
N ASP A 15 15.40 2.79 16.53
CA ASP A 15 16.18 3.22 17.69
C ASP A 15 15.72 2.62 19.02
N GLY A 16 14.53 2.00 19.06
CA GLY A 16 14.02 1.30 20.22
C GLY A 16 13.63 2.20 21.40
N ASP A 17 13.49 3.51 21.17
CA ASP A 17 13.19 4.47 22.24
C ASP A 17 11.68 4.59 22.53
N GLY A 18 10.82 3.97 21.67
CA GLY A 18 9.36 4.06 21.76
C GLY A 18 8.82 5.43 21.32
N GLY A 19 9.61 6.22 20.61
CA GLY A 19 9.23 7.53 20.10
C GLY A 19 8.16 7.42 18.98
N VAL A 20 8.22 6.35 18.19
CA VAL A 20 7.22 6.02 17.16
C VAL A 20 6.63 4.65 17.47
N VAL A 21 5.35 4.58 17.66
CA VAL A 21 4.65 3.36 18.05
C VAL A 21 3.48 3.05 17.13
N ALA A 22 3.21 1.77 16.92
CA ALA A 22 1.99 1.29 16.29
C ALA A 22 1.20 0.41 17.26
N TRP A 23 -0.11 0.44 17.17
CA TRP A 23 -1.01 -0.41 17.96
C TRP A 23 -2.30 -0.72 17.23
N MET A 24 -2.98 -1.76 17.69
CA MET A 24 -4.33 -2.08 17.20
C MET A 24 -5.38 -1.43 18.10
N ASP A 25 -6.27 -0.65 17.51
CA ASP A 25 -7.50 -0.17 18.11
C ASP A 25 -8.66 -0.97 17.51
N GLY A 26 -9.05 -2.04 18.16
CA GLY A 26 -9.93 -3.04 17.56
C GLY A 26 -9.28 -3.71 16.34
N THR A 27 -9.77 -3.39 15.16
CA THR A 27 -9.29 -3.93 13.87
C THR A 27 -8.57 -2.88 13.03
N VAL A 28 -8.37 -1.68 13.57
CA VAL A 28 -7.65 -0.57 12.93
C VAL A 28 -6.23 -0.49 13.47
N MET A 29 -5.23 -0.49 12.63
CA MET A 29 -3.87 -0.18 13.04
C MET A 29 -3.67 1.35 13.06
N LYS A 30 -3.10 1.84 14.14
CA LYS A 30 -2.75 3.25 14.34
C LYS A 30 -1.25 3.39 14.56
N VAL A 31 -0.70 4.48 14.05
CA VAL A 31 0.72 4.83 14.19
C VAL A 31 0.83 6.24 14.77
N SER A 32 1.73 6.46 15.72
CA SER A 32 1.88 7.76 16.38
C SER A 32 3.28 7.96 16.95
N THR A 33 3.74 9.22 16.96
CA THR A 33 4.95 9.64 17.68
C THR A 33 4.75 9.74 19.18
N GLN A 34 3.56 9.51 19.72
CA GLN A 34 3.14 9.78 21.11
C GLN A 34 3.29 11.24 21.55
N THR A 35 3.69 12.13 20.66
CA THR A 35 3.79 13.57 20.92
C THR A 35 2.63 14.27 20.19
N PRO A 36 1.74 15.00 20.91
CA PRO A 36 0.63 15.69 20.28
C PRO A 36 1.09 16.66 19.17
N GLY A 37 0.43 16.59 18.00
CA GLY A 37 0.70 17.45 16.85
C GLY A 37 1.97 17.11 16.06
N LYS A 38 2.65 16.01 16.37
CA LYS A 38 3.75 15.47 15.55
C LYS A 38 3.27 14.34 14.66
N GLN A 39 3.73 14.36 13.42
CA GLN A 39 3.54 13.24 12.49
C GLN A 39 4.69 12.23 12.61
N VAL A 40 4.39 10.98 12.30
CA VAL A 40 5.40 9.95 12.07
C VAL A 40 5.96 10.17 10.68
N ILE A 41 7.26 10.46 10.58
CA ILE A 41 7.93 10.58 9.29
C ILE A 41 8.49 9.21 8.91
N ALA A 42 7.97 8.63 7.83
CA ALA A 42 8.50 7.37 7.31
C ALA A 42 9.94 7.57 6.79
N ALA A 43 10.77 6.56 6.96
CA ALA A 43 12.06 6.48 6.28
C ALA A 43 11.87 6.41 4.76
N THR A 44 12.95 6.22 4.00
CA THR A 44 12.87 6.12 2.53
C THR A 44 12.19 4.83 2.04
N SER A 45 11.83 3.91 2.95
CA SER A 45 11.18 2.65 2.61
C SER A 45 10.07 2.32 3.61
N CYS A 46 8.88 2.03 3.07
CA CYS A 46 7.76 1.37 3.74
C CYS A 46 7.58 -0.08 3.26
N GLN A 47 8.66 -0.68 2.73
CA GLN A 47 8.64 -2.07 2.28
C GLN A 47 8.15 -2.99 3.40
N GLU A 48 7.18 -3.85 3.08
CA GLU A 48 6.64 -4.87 4.01
C GLU A 48 5.99 -4.32 5.30
N MET A 49 5.79 -2.99 5.44
CA MET A 49 5.35 -2.36 6.69
C MET A 49 4.12 -3.02 7.32
N PHE A 50 3.16 -3.44 6.51
CA PHE A 50 1.93 -4.12 6.97
C PHE A 50 1.79 -5.54 6.40
N MET A 51 2.86 -6.11 5.87
CA MET A 51 2.87 -7.42 5.21
C MET A 51 2.31 -8.52 6.15
N ILE A 52 1.40 -9.34 5.59
CA ILE A 52 0.79 -10.51 6.25
C ILE A 52 0.05 -10.16 7.56
N LYS A 53 -0.46 -8.93 7.70
CA LYS A 53 -1.34 -8.58 8.82
C LYS A 53 -2.77 -9.08 8.53
N SER A 54 -2.95 -10.40 8.58
CA SER A 54 -4.18 -11.07 8.16
C SER A 54 -5.43 -10.71 8.98
N ASN A 55 -5.28 -10.11 10.17
CA ASN A 55 -6.39 -9.64 10.99
C ASN A 55 -6.72 -8.16 10.78
N LEU A 56 -5.93 -7.44 9.98
CA LEU A 56 -6.09 -6.03 9.71
C LEU A 56 -7.30 -5.81 8.80
N ILE A 57 -8.21 -4.92 9.18
CA ILE A 57 -9.39 -4.54 8.39
C ILE A 57 -9.21 -3.17 7.76
N SER A 58 -8.60 -2.24 8.48
CA SER A 58 -8.29 -0.89 7.98
C SER A 58 -7.05 -0.32 8.65
N ILE A 59 -6.51 0.76 8.07
CA ILE A 59 -5.33 1.47 8.57
C ILE A 59 -5.67 2.96 8.56
N ASP A 60 -5.29 3.66 9.62
CA ASP A 60 -5.35 5.11 9.70
C ASP A 60 -3.96 5.69 9.44
N PHE A 61 -3.80 6.35 8.28
CA PHE A 61 -2.55 6.99 7.86
C PHE A 61 -2.49 8.48 8.20
N SER A 62 -3.48 9.05 8.86
CA SER A 62 -3.60 10.50 9.06
C SER A 62 -2.39 11.15 9.74
N ASN A 63 -1.59 10.36 10.47
CA ASN A 63 -0.39 10.82 11.15
C ASN A 63 0.91 10.29 10.54
N LEU A 64 0.86 9.63 9.38
CA LEU A 64 2.05 9.10 8.71
C LEU A 64 2.43 10.00 7.53
N ASP A 65 3.61 10.60 7.58
CA ASP A 65 4.22 11.35 6.48
C ASP A 65 5.08 10.39 5.64
N THR A 66 4.65 10.14 4.40
CA THR A 66 5.36 9.27 3.44
C THR A 66 6.10 10.04 2.35
N SER A 67 6.21 11.36 2.45
CA SER A 67 6.80 12.23 1.42
C SER A 67 8.24 11.88 1.02
N ASN A 68 8.99 11.20 1.89
CA ASN A 68 10.36 10.76 1.62
C ASN A 68 10.45 9.31 1.11
N VAL A 69 9.31 8.61 0.99
CA VAL A 69 9.31 7.18 0.66
C VAL A 69 9.58 6.96 -0.83
N ILE A 70 10.52 6.08 -1.12
CA ILE A 70 10.92 5.67 -2.48
C ILE A 70 10.43 4.25 -2.78
N ASN A 71 10.30 3.41 -1.75
CA ASN A 71 9.93 2.00 -1.89
C ASN A 71 8.72 1.65 -1.02
N MET A 72 7.61 1.26 -1.66
CA MET A 72 6.38 0.76 -1.02
C MET A 72 6.08 -0.70 -1.42
N SER A 73 7.10 -1.44 -1.89
CA SER A 73 6.90 -2.84 -2.28
C SER A 73 6.40 -3.69 -1.10
N HIS A 74 5.47 -4.61 -1.39
CA HIS A 74 4.89 -5.54 -0.40
C HIS A 74 4.18 -4.86 0.80
N MET A 75 3.91 -3.54 0.74
CA MET A 75 3.44 -2.78 1.91
C MET A 75 2.19 -3.37 2.55
N PHE A 76 1.24 -3.87 1.75
CA PHE A 76 -0.02 -4.47 2.23
C PHE A 76 -0.17 -5.94 1.82
N GLU A 77 0.89 -6.58 1.32
CA GLU A 77 0.83 -7.97 0.88
C GLU A 77 0.21 -8.89 1.94
N GLY A 78 -0.74 -9.69 1.54
CA GLY A 78 -1.37 -10.68 2.42
C GLY A 78 -2.26 -10.10 3.51
N CYS A 79 -2.70 -8.84 3.41
CA CYS A 79 -3.73 -8.27 4.29
C CYS A 79 -5.12 -8.82 3.92
N THR A 80 -5.33 -10.11 4.19
CA THR A 80 -6.44 -10.89 3.62
C THR A 80 -7.84 -10.50 4.09
N ARG A 81 -7.96 -9.81 5.23
CA ARG A 81 -9.25 -9.35 5.78
C ARG A 81 -9.54 -7.88 5.54
N MET A 82 -8.63 -7.15 4.91
CA MET A 82 -8.83 -5.76 4.56
C MET A 82 -9.86 -5.66 3.42
N THR A 83 -11.01 -5.05 3.71
CA THR A 83 -12.12 -4.93 2.76
C THR A 83 -12.15 -3.59 2.03
N ALA A 84 -11.55 -2.58 2.61
CA ALA A 84 -11.34 -1.25 2.04
C ALA A 84 -10.05 -0.66 2.58
N LEU A 85 -9.42 0.21 1.80
CA LEU A 85 -8.20 0.90 2.18
C LEU A 85 -8.28 2.35 1.70
N ASP A 86 -8.14 3.29 2.62
CA ASP A 86 -8.05 4.72 2.32
C ASP A 86 -6.59 5.11 2.08
N LEU A 87 -6.28 5.52 0.86
CA LEU A 87 -4.93 5.89 0.42
C LEU A 87 -4.70 7.41 0.43
N THR A 88 -5.70 8.22 0.81
CA THR A 88 -5.68 9.68 0.67
C THR A 88 -4.56 10.39 1.42
N HIS A 89 -3.99 9.74 2.45
CA HIS A 89 -2.90 10.29 3.25
C HIS A 89 -1.51 9.73 2.86
N LEU A 90 -1.43 8.89 1.83
CA LEU A 90 -0.14 8.42 1.32
C LEU A 90 0.39 9.37 0.26
N ASP A 91 1.49 10.04 0.55
CA ASP A 91 2.26 10.76 -0.47
C ASP A 91 3.17 9.77 -1.21
N THR A 92 2.91 9.60 -2.51
CA THR A 92 3.63 8.63 -3.34
C THR A 92 4.45 9.29 -4.46
N GLN A 93 4.55 10.63 -4.46
CA GLN A 93 5.24 11.38 -5.51
C GLN A 93 6.70 10.96 -5.75
N ASN A 94 7.39 10.43 -4.72
CA ASN A 94 8.78 10.00 -4.82
C ASN A 94 8.93 8.46 -4.96
N VAL A 95 7.82 7.71 -4.99
CA VAL A 95 7.85 6.25 -5.02
C VAL A 95 8.23 5.76 -6.41
N THR A 96 9.23 4.88 -6.45
CA THR A 96 9.72 4.23 -7.68
C THR A 96 9.38 2.75 -7.75
N ASN A 97 9.07 2.12 -6.61
CA ASN A 97 8.76 0.69 -6.52
C ASN A 97 7.46 0.45 -5.74
N MET A 98 6.44 -0.05 -6.45
CA MET A 98 5.14 -0.49 -5.90
C MET A 98 4.88 -1.98 -6.15
N SER A 99 5.94 -2.77 -6.42
CA SER A 99 5.77 -4.20 -6.68
C SER A 99 5.12 -4.90 -5.49
N HIS A 100 4.15 -5.80 -5.77
CA HIS A 100 3.46 -6.61 -4.75
C HIS A 100 2.71 -5.78 -3.69
N MET A 101 2.49 -4.47 -3.91
CA MET A 101 1.94 -3.57 -2.87
C MET A 101 0.63 -4.09 -2.28
N PHE A 102 -0.25 -4.65 -3.11
CA PHE A 102 -1.55 -5.21 -2.70
C PHE A 102 -1.66 -6.72 -2.97
N LEU A 103 -0.52 -7.41 -3.20
CA LEU A 103 -0.52 -8.84 -3.52
C LEU A 103 -1.32 -9.63 -2.46
N ALA A 104 -2.21 -10.48 -2.91
CA ALA A 104 -3.05 -11.34 -2.06
C ALA A 104 -3.91 -10.57 -1.02
N CYS A 105 -4.28 -9.33 -1.30
CA CYS A 105 -5.32 -8.63 -0.55
C CYS A 105 -6.71 -9.16 -0.94
N ILE A 106 -6.98 -10.42 -0.64
CA ILE A 106 -8.16 -11.16 -1.13
C ILE A 106 -9.50 -10.61 -0.64
N GLY A 107 -9.49 -9.84 0.46
CA GLY A 107 -10.68 -9.21 1.03
C GLY A 107 -11.08 -7.89 0.38
N LEU A 108 -10.16 -7.23 -0.34
CA LEU A 108 -10.45 -5.96 -1.01
C LEU A 108 -11.53 -6.16 -2.09
N THR A 109 -12.64 -5.46 -1.96
CA THR A 109 -13.74 -5.49 -2.94
C THR A 109 -13.76 -4.28 -3.85
N ASN A 110 -13.18 -3.18 -3.38
CA ASN A 110 -12.97 -1.93 -4.11
C ASN A 110 -11.67 -1.29 -3.63
N LEU A 111 -10.98 -0.59 -4.52
CA LEU A 111 -9.77 0.16 -4.21
C LEU A 111 -9.75 1.42 -5.07
N ASP A 112 -9.78 2.58 -4.42
CA ASP A 112 -9.62 3.88 -5.07
C ASP A 112 -8.12 4.18 -5.23
N LEU A 113 -7.67 4.28 -6.49
CA LEU A 113 -6.28 4.56 -6.85
C LEU A 113 -6.02 6.04 -7.11
N THR A 114 -7.07 6.88 -7.10
CA THR A 114 -6.94 8.32 -7.42
C THR A 114 -5.95 9.07 -6.53
N PRO A 115 -5.72 8.69 -5.26
CA PRO A 115 -4.73 9.37 -4.43
C PRO A 115 -3.27 9.05 -4.79
N LEU A 116 -3.01 8.00 -5.58
CA LEU A 116 -1.63 7.57 -5.86
C LEU A 116 -1.04 8.38 -7.04
N ASP A 117 0.05 9.07 -6.80
CA ASP A 117 0.93 9.56 -7.85
C ASP A 117 1.91 8.44 -8.26
N THR A 118 1.76 7.93 -9.48
CA THR A 118 2.59 6.84 -10.01
C THR A 118 3.57 7.30 -11.08
N SER A 119 3.69 8.61 -11.31
CA SER A 119 4.52 9.20 -12.38
C SER A 119 6.00 8.82 -12.30
N ASN A 120 6.53 8.51 -11.12
CA ASN A 120 7.91 8.09 -10.92
C ASN A 120 8.07 6.56 -10.75
N VAL A 121 6.98 5.80 -10.80
CA VAL A 121 7.04 4.35 -10.59
C VAL A 121 7.63 3.64 -11.80
N THR A 122 8.59 2.75 -11.52
CA THR A 122 9.26 1.93 -12.55
C THR A 122 8.95 0.44 -12.43
N ASN A 123 8.48 -0.02 -11.26
CA ASN A 123 8.17 -1.41 -10.99
C ASN A 123 6.77 -1.56 -10.33
N MET A 124 5.87 -2.26 -11.06
CA MET A 124 4.52 -2.63 -10.63
C MET A 124 4.29 -4.15 -10.68
N ASP A 125 5.36 -4.95 -10.65
CA ASP A 125 5.24 -6.42 -10.69
C ASP A 125 4.26 -6.90 -9.61
N SER A 126 3.27 -7.72 -10.00
CA SER A 126 2.27 -8.35 -9.12
C SER A 126 1.51 -7.36 -8.21
N MET A 127 1.42 -6.07 -8.57
CA MET A 127 0.85 -5.03 -7.70
C MET A 127 -0.52 -5.39 -7.16
N PHE A 128 -1.37 -6.00 -7.98
CA PHE A 128 -2.72 -6.47 -7.60
C PHE A 128 -2.88 -7.99 -7.68
N GLY A 129 -1.78 -8.73 -7.79
CA GLY A 129 -1.83 -10.19 -7.93
C GLY A 129 -2.67 -10.82 -6.82
N TYR A 130 -3.51 -11.81 -7.18
CA TYR A 130 -4.39 -12.55 -6.27
C TYR A 130 -5.38 -11.68 -5.44
N CYS A 131 -5.70 -10.46 -5.88
CA CYS A 131 -6.78 -9.67 -5.30
C CYS A 131 -8.15 -10.22 -5.74
N ASN A 132 -8.50 -11.42 -5.28
CA ASN A 132 -9.66 -12.16 -5.75
C ASN A 132 -11.00 -11.48 -5.42
N GLY A 133 -11.03 -10.62 -4.41
CA GLY A 133 -12.22 -9.88 -3.99
C GLY A 133 -12.54 -8.68 -4.88
N LEU A 134 -11.57 -8.14 -5.62
CA LEU A 134 -11.79 -6.99 -6.49
C LEU A 134 -12.74 -7.38 -7.63
N THR A 135 -13.85 -6.66 -7.75
CA THR A 135 -14.84 -6.85 -8.81
C THR A 135 -14.74 -5.79 -9.90
N ASN A 136 -14.17 -4.65 -9.57
CA ASN A 136 -13.85 -3.54 -10.46
C ASN A 136 -12.56 -2.88 -10.00
N LEU A 137 -11.79 -2.33 -10.94
CA LEU A 137 -10.59 -1.55 -10.66
C LEU A 137 -10.44 -0.49 -11.76
N ASP A 138 -10.49 0.78 -11.37
CA ASP A 138 -10.28 1.89 -12.28
C ASP A 138 -8.77 2.20 -12.36
N LEU A 139 -8.20 2.06 -13.56
CA LEU A 139 -6.78 2.26 -13.84
C LEU A 139 -6.51 3.63 -14.52
N THR A 140 -7.54 4.44 -14.73
CA THR A 140 -7.42 5.68 -15.51
C THR A 140 -6.48 6.72 -14.89
N THR A 141 -6.23 6.62 -13.58
CA THR A 141 -5.35 7.53 -12.84
C THR A 141 -3.91 7.05 -12.73
N LEU A 142 -3.63 5.80 -13.13
CA LEU A 142 -2.26 5.29 -13.08
C LEU A 142 -1.44 5.83 -14.26
N ASP A 143 -0.41 6.61 -13.94
CA ASP A 143 0.62 6.96 -14.91
C ASP A 143 1.66 5.85 -15.00
N THR A 144 1.72 5.18 -16.13
CA THR A 144 2.62 4.03 -16.36
C THR A 144 3.74 4.32 -17.37
N GLN A 145 3.87 5.60 -17.81
CA GLN A 145 4.86 5.96 -18.84
C GLN A 145 6.31 5.67 -18.46
N ASN A 146 6.63 5.53 -17.18
CA ASN A 146 7.97 5.21 -16.68
C ASN A 146 8.11 3.76 -16.20
N VAL A 147 7.02 2.97 -16.25
CA VAL A 147 7.04 1.58 -15.78
C VAL A 147 7.78 0.69 -16.76
N THR A 148 8.70 -0.10 -16.24
CA THR A 148 9.50 -1.07 -17.01
C THR A 148 9.14 -2.52 -16.67
N ARG A 149 8.45 -2.76 -15.56
CA ARG A 149 8.06 -4.08 -15.07
C ARG A 149 6.61 -4.07 -14.61
N MET A 150 5.80 -4.95 -15.20
CA MET A 150 4.38 -5.18 -14.90
C MET A 150 4.05 -6.70 -14.86
N GLY A 151 5.04 -7.55 -14.65
CA GLY A 151 4.83 -9.00 -14.63
C GLY A 151 3.79 -9.38 -13.58
N SER A 152 2.85 -10.27 -13.93
CA SER A 152 1.82 -10.79 -13.02
C SER A 152 0.92 -9.73 -12.36
N MET A 153 0.85 -8.50 -12.88
CA MET A 153 0.18 -7.36 -12.22
C MET A 153 -1.25 -7.68 -11.79
N PHE A 154 -1.98 -8.47 -12.59
CA PHE A 154 -3.36 -8.89 -12.31
C PHE A 154 -3.53 -10.42 -12.23
N SER A 155 -2.42 -11.15 -12.09
CA SER A 155 -2.46 -12.62 -12.01
C SER A 155 -3.37 -13.07 -10.88
N GLY A 156 -4.27 -14.01 -11.13
CA GLY A 156 -5.18 -14.56 -10.12
C GLY A 156 -6.30 -13.63 -9.65
N CYS A 157 -6.52 -12.46 -10.25
CA CYS A 157 -7.62 -11.56 -9.90
C CYS A 157 -8.97 -12.10 -10.39
N SER A 158 -9.42 -13.22 -9.85
CA SER A 158 -10.59 -13.95 -10.35
C SER A 158 -11.93 -13.21 -10.21
N GLY A 159 -11.97 -12.17 -9.36
CA GLY A 159 -13.15 -11.32 -9.20
C GLY A 159 -13.31 -10.27 -10.31
N LEU A 160 -12.24 -9.89 -10.99
CA LEU A 160 -12.27 -8.91 -12.07
C LEU A 160 -12.87 -9.55 -13.33
N THR A 161 -14.11 -9.21 -13.66
CA THR A 161 -14.80 -9.71 -14.86
C THR A 161 -14.64 -8.78 -16.06
N ASN A 162 -14.27 -7.54 -15.82
CA ASN A 162 -13.96 -6.54 -16.83
C ASN A 162 -12.83 -5.64 -16.31
N LEU A 163 -11.80 -5.42 -17.12
CA LEU A 163 -10.67 -4.59 -16.81
C LEU A 163 -10.25 -3.80 -18.05
N ASP A 164 -10.37 -2.48 -18.00
CA ASP A 164 -9.94 -1.60 -19.09
C ASP A 164 -8.45 -1.29 -18.93
N LEU A 165 -7.64 -1.80 -19.87
CA LEU A 165 -6.19 -1.59 -19.90
C LEU A 165 -5.78 -0.49 -20.90
N THR A 166 -6.73 0.20 -21.53
CA THR A 166 -6.44 1.16 -22.62
C THR A 166 -5.66 2.38 -22.16
N HIS A 167 -5.67 2.67 -20.86
CA HIS A 167 -4.96 3.80 -20.25
C HIS A 167 -3.52 3.47 -19.83
N LEU A 168 -3.13 2.20 -19.86
CA LEU A 168 -1.77 1.80 -19.48
C LEU A 168 -0.79 2.00 -20.64
N ASP A 169 0.23 2.82 -20.44
CA ASP A 169 1.35 2.94 -21.37
C ASP A 169 2.37 1.82 -21.08
N ALA A 170 2.47 0.86 -21.97
CA ALA A 170 3.42 -0.25 -21.90
C ALA A 170 4.65 -0.06 -22.79
N SER A 171 4.88 1.14 -23.32
CA SER A 171 5.94 1.39 -24.29
C SER A 171 7.36 1.12 -23.77
N LYS A 172 7.57 1.25 -22.47
CA LYS A 172 8.85 0.96 -21.80
C LYS A 172 8.88 -0.38 -21.09
N VAL A 173 7.77 -1.10 -21.06
CA VAL A 173 7.68 -2.37 -20.32
C VAL A 173 8.49 -3.45 -21.01
N THR A 174 9.37 -4.08 -20.25
CA THR A 174 10.25 -5.17 -20.73
C THR A 174 9.82 -6.54 -20.18
N ASP A 175 8.97 -6.56 -19.15
CA ASP A 175 8.42 -7.77 -18.56
C ASP A 175 6.93 -7.59 -18.29
N MET A 176 6.10 -8.35 -19.00
CA MET A 176 4.65 -8.46 -18.86
C MET A 176 4.25 -9.95 -18.71
N SER A 177 5.13 -10.80 -18.19
CA SER A 177 4.89 -12.22 -18.03
C SER A 177 3.72 -12.47 -17.03
N TYR A 178 2.84 -13.44 -17.38
CA TYR A 178 1.65 -13.91 -16.64
C TYR A 178 0.50 -12.92 -16.58
#